data_61b7cb30fe70a3d758e985d5a2f393f5
#
_entry.id   61b7cb30fe70a3d758e985d5a2f393f5
#
_cell.length_a   1.000
_cell.length_b   1.000
_cell.length_c   1.000
_cell.angle_alpha   90.00
_cell.angle_beta   90.00
_cell.angle_gamma   90.00
#
_symmetry.space_group_name_H-M   'P 1'
#
loop_
_entity.id
_entity.type
_entity.pdbx_description
1 polymer ?
#
loop_
_entity_poly.entity_id
_entity_poly.type
_entity_poly.pdbx_seq_one_letter_code
_entity_poly.pdbx_strand_id
1 'polypeptide(L)'
;MRRSIHRLIIAVLLIVGLIHPHTRLFAQYSAPTTSVASSNASEPSTIQATNRLLSTPQNSVHTFIHWQQTGHRYPERFVQPFKLSSGTQEEKESLAKQLLKVLDARGLLVVYDEIPDVPNHIDSLSGLSQYILFDSLPEIYLSQTNGEWVFSEQSLQQIPQLYRATFSSTLEALIDALPPVADKDFFGLKLWQIIGLFVWLIIALSIRKIFESLLLQYLAKWAKKTRVEWDDLIITSVQKPLGLVIMIGFLLVSYTNLQFSVNVTVVLSKMLEIALSVSIFWVIYNLIDIFAEYLKTITGKTENTLDDQLVPLIRKTLRVFVVVLGV
;
A
#
# COMPACT_ATOMS: atom_id res chain seq x y z
N MET A 1 32.45 -14.38 -14.68
CA MET A 1 31.15 -14.23 -15.34
C MET A 1 29.99 -14.80 -14.53
N ARG A 2 30.00 -16.10 -14.12
CA ARG A 2 28.94 -16.73 -13.32
C ARG A 2 28.57 -16.01 -11.99
N ARG A 3 29.56 -15.48 -11.25
CA ARG A 3 29.32 -14.83 -9.94
C ARG A 3 28.63 -13.47 -9.98
N SER A 4 28.73 -12.74 -11.08
CA SER A 4 28.11 -11.41 -11.19
C SER A 4 26.69 -11.46 -11.69
N ILE A 5 26.35 -12.43 -12.56
CA ILE A 5 24.96 -12.71 -12.98
C ILE A 5 24.16 -13.20 -11.76
N HIS A 6 24.76 -14.05 -10.93
CA HIS A 6 24.14 -14.48 -9.66
C HIS A 6 23.85 -13.31 -8.71
N ARG A 7 24.78 -12.34 -8.61
CA ARG A 7 24.56 -11.15 -7.77
C ARG A 7 23.46 -10.23 -8.32
N LEU A 8 23.34 -10.09 -9.64
CA LEU A 8 22.28 -9.33 -10.27
C LEU A 8 20.93 -10.03 -10.11
N ILE A 9 20.86 -11.35 -10.30
CA ILE A 9 19.65 -12.16 -10.08
C ILE A 9 19.25 -12.13 -8.60
N ILE A 10 20.21 -12.24 -7.68
CA ILE A 10 19.95 -12.15 -6.24
C ILE A 10 19.48 -10.75 -5.86
N ALA A 11 20.04 -9.68 -6.43
CA ALA A 11 19.59 -8.31 -6.19
C ALA A 11 18.15 -8.09 -6.70
N VAL A 12 17.81 -8.60 -7.88
CA VAL A 12 16.44 -8.54 -8.42
C VAL A 12 15.49 -9.40 -7.59
N LEU A 13 15.89 -10.59 -7.17
CA LEU A 13 15.09 -11.47 -6.30
C LEU A 13 14.94 -10.91 -4.89
N LEU A 14 15.95 -10.22 -4.35
CA LEU A 14 15.85 -9.50 -3.07
C LEU A 14 14.92 -8.30 -3.16
N ILE A 15 14.94 -7.55 -4.27
CA ILE A 15 14.00 -6.45 -4.52
C ILE A 15 12.57 -7.01 -4.64
N VAL A 16 12.37 -8.11 -5.37
CA VAL A 16 11.08 -8.79 -5.50
C VAL A 16 10.63 -9.42 -4.17
N GLY A 17 11.56 -9.98 -3.38
CA GLY A 17 11.28 -10.56 -2.06
C GLY A 17 10.96 -9.52 -0.97
N LEU A 18 11.50 -8.30 -1.07
CA LEU A 18 11.19 -7.18 -0.19
C LEU A 18 9.82 -6.53 -0.51
N ILE A 19 9.26 -6.81 -1.69
CA ILE A 19 7.98 -6.25 -2.17
C ILE A 19 6.79 -7.17 -1.82
N HIS A 20 7.00 -8.30 -1.11
CA HIS A 20 5.90 -9.11 -0.60
C HIS A 20 5.43 -8.60 0.78
N PRO A 21 4.53 -7.62 0.84
CA PRO A 21 3.64 -7.52 1.99
C PRO A 21 2.69 -8.72 1.89
N HIS A 22 2.50 -9.39 2.99
CA HIS A 22 1.61 -10.54 3.15
C HIS A 22 0.29 -10.35 2.41
N THR A 23 0.14 -10.97 1.24
CA THR A 23 -1.13 -11.06 0.52
C THR A 23 -2.06 -11.96 1.31
N ARG A 24 -2.82 -11.39 2.24
CA ARG A 24 -4.03 -12.03 2.74
C ARG A 24 -5.12 -11.85 1.68
N LEU A 25 -5.72 -12.95 1.27
CA LEU A 25 -6.87 -13.03 0.39
C LEU A 25 -7.97 -12.07 0.85
N PHE A 26 -8.31 -11.11 0.01
CA PHE A 26 -9.46 -10.23 0.22
C PHE A 26 -10.74 -10.99 -0.14
N ALA A 27 -11.57 -11.22 0.87
CA ALA A 27 -12.95 -11.64 0.69
C ALA A 27 -13.73 -10.50 0.00
N GLN A 28 -14.61 -10.86 -0.92
CA GLN A 28 -15.45 -9.96 -1.72
C GLN A 28 -16.24 -8.98 -0.83
N TYR A 29 -16.08 -7.70 -1.13
CA TYR A 29 -16.90 -6.64 -0.58
C TYR A 29 -18.29 -6.71 -1.21
N SER A 30 -19.27 -7.20 -0.49
CA SER A 30 -20.69 -7.01 -0.77
C SER A 30 -21.18 -5.86 0.09
N ALA A 31 -21.51 -4.74 -0.54
CA ALA A 31 -22.13 -3.62 0.15
C ALA A 31 -23.48 -4.06 0.76
N PRO A 32 -23.75 -3.83 2.05
CA PRO A 32 -25.04 -4.10 2.61
C PRO A 32 -26.05 -3.08 2.06
N THR A 33 -27.07 -3.55 1.40
CA THR A 33 -28.28 -2.78 1.07
C THR A 33 -29.04 -2.49 2.35
N THR A 34 -28.84 -1.33 2.93
CA THR A 34 -29.58 -0.86 4.07
C THR A 34 -30.99 -0.47 3.60
N SER A 35 -31.98 -1.31 3.89
CA SER A 35 -33.38 -0.93 3.85
C SER A 35 -33.65 0.10 4.94
N VAL A 36 -33.91 1.34 4.53
CA VAL A 36 -34.34 2.42 5.41
C VAL A 36 -35.77 2.11 5.87
N ALA A 37 -35.90 1.53 7.05
CA ALA A 37 -37.16 1.54 7.78
C ALA A 37 -37.24 2.88 8.54
N SER A 38 -38.10 3.76 8.08
CA SER A 38 -38.51 4.99 8.75
C SER A 38 -39.28 4.63 10.01
N SER A 39 -38.66 4.74 11.17
CA SER A 39 -39.35 4.75 12.45
C SER A 39 -39.19 6.12 13.11
N ASN A 40 -40.28 6.86 13.21
CA ASN A 40 -40.43 7.99 14.12
C ASN A 40 -40.16 7.54 15.54
N ALA A 41 -38.98 7.79 16.05
CA ALA A 41 -38.63 7.61 17.44
C ALA A 41 -38.10 8.95 17.96
N SER A 42 -38.78 9.48 18.97
CA SER A 42 -38.36 10.59 19.82
C SER A 42 -36.90 10.47 20.21
N GLU A 43 -36.14 11.56 20.11
CA GLU A 43 -34.72 11.63 20.48
C GLU A 43 -34.52 11.07 21.90
N PRO A 44 -33.69 10.02 22.08
CA PRO A 44 -33.32 9.53 23.38
C PRO A 44 -32.44 10.55 24.09
N SER A 45 -32.62 10.74 25.38
CA SER A 45 -31.81 11.60 26.25
C SER A 45 -30.32 11.35 26.00
N THR A 46 -29.49 12.40 25.94
CA THR A 46 -28.08 12.39 25.57
C THR A 46 -27.26 11.27 26.24
N ILE A 47 -27.57 10.92 27.48
CA ILE A 47 -26.89 9.86 28.26
C ILE A 47 -27.17 8.45 27.70
N GLN A 48 -28.44 8.18 27.30
CA GLN A 48 -28.78 6.87 26.71
C GLN A 48 -28.24 6.69 25.29
N ALA A 49 -28.12 7.77 24.53
CA ALA A 49 -27.53 7.73 23.22
C ALA A 49 -26.00 7.47 23.28
N THR A 50 -25.30 8.06 24.26
CA THR A 50 -23.86 7.83 24.46
C THR A 50 -23.56 6.39 24.87
N ASN A 51 -24.37 5.81 25.77
CA ASN A 51 -24.23 4.40 26.20
C ASN A 51 -24.37 3.40 25.02
N ARG A 52 -25.14 3.73 23.98
CA ARG A 52 -25.26 2.88 22.79
C ARG A 52 -24.03 2.98 21.87
N LEU A 53 -23.41 4.16 21.80
CA LEU A 53 -22.27 4.40 20.90
C LEU A 53 -20.98 3.71 21.34
N LEU A 54 -20.84 3.38 22.62
CA LEU A 54 -19.66 2.77 23.23
C LEU A 54 -19.95 1.42 23.90
N SER A 55 -21.11 0.81 23.60
CA SER A 55 -21.58 -0.42 24.30
C SER A 55 -20.78 -1.67 23.89
N THR A 56 -20.19 -1.69 22.71
CA THR A 56 -19.43 -2.82 22.17
C THR A 56 -18.14 -2.33 21.49
N PRO A 57 -17.12 -3.19 21.31
CA PRO A 57 -15.94 -2.84 20.52
C PRO A 57 -16.30 -2.30 19.13
N GLN A 58 -17.24 -2.97 18.43
CA GLN A 58 -17.70 -2.58 17.11
C GLN A 58 -18.29 -1.18 17.09
N ASN A 59 -19.19 -0.86 18.03
CA ASN A 59 -19.82 0.46 18.12
C ASN A 59 -18.81 1.58 18.40
N SER A 60 -17.81 1.32 19.22
CA SER A 60 -16.75 2.28 19.53
C SER A 60 -15.87 2.58 18.33
N VAL A 61 -15.48 1.55 17.59
CA VAL A 61 -14.70 1.73 16.36
C VAL A 61 -15.53 2.41 15.28
N HIS A 62 -16.81 2.04 15.14
CA HIS A 62 -17.73 2.70 14.23
C HIS A 62 -17.89 4.19 14.58
N THR A 63 -18.08 4.51 15.86
CA THR A 63 -18.17 5.90 16.35
C THR A 63 -16.91 6.69 16.01
N PHE A 64 -15.73 6.12 16.21
CA PHE A 64 -14.46 6.74 15.88
C PHE A 64 -14.31 7.06 14.39
N ILE A 65 -14.63 6.13 13.50
CA ILE A 65 -14.36 6.26 12.06
C ILE A 65 -15.50 7.00 11.35
N HIS A 66 -16.75 6.60 11.57
CA HIS A 66 -17.91 7.12 10.84
C HIS A 66 -18.06 8.64 10.97
N TRP A 67 -17.91 9.18 12.18
CA TRP A 67 -18.09 10.61 12.41
C TRP A 67 -16.89 11.48 12.00
N GLN A 68 -15.81 10.89 11.53
CA GLN A 68 -14.68 11.60 10.92
C GLN A 68 -14.76 11.67 9.39
N GLN A 69 -15.62 10.90 8.75
CA GLN A 69 -15.74 10.85 7.29
C GLN A 69 -16.29 12.18 6.74
N THR A 70 -15.94 12.45 5.47
CA THR A 70 -16.37 13.65 4.75
C THR A 70 -17.90 13.71 4.68
N GLY A 71 -18.49 14.81 5.16
CA GLY A 71 -19.94 15.02 5.24
C GLY A 71 -20.56 14.73 6.63
N HIS A 72 -19.85 14.04 7.52
CA HIS A 72 -20.32 13.70 8.87
C HIS A 72 -19.31 14.08 9.96
N ARG A 73 -18.62 15.21 9.79
CA ARG A 73 -17.57 15.63 10.71
C ARG A 73 -18.14 16.25 12.00
N TYR A 74 -18.43 15.38 12.98
CA TYR A 74 -18.89 15.77 14.31
C TYR A 74 -17.80 15.49 15.36
N PRO A 75 -16.95 16.47 15.72
CA PRO A 75 -15.86 16.27 16.69
C PRO A 75 -16.34 15.72 18.03
N GLU A 76 -17.49 16.19 18.51
CA GLU A 76 -18.10 15.76 19.75
C GLU A 76 -18.41 14.26 19.80
N ARG A 77 -18.60 13.60 18.66
CA ARG A 77 -18.94 12.18 18.56
C ARG A 77 -17.72 11.30 18.37
N PHE A 78 -16.84 11.62 17.41
CA PHE A 78 -15.71 10.72 17.12
C PHE A 78 -14.63 10.70 18.22
N VAL A 79 -14.62 11.68 19.12
CA VAL A 79 -13.70 11.69 20.27
C VAL A 79 -14.21 10.91 21.48
N GLN A 80 -15.46 10.47 21.49
CA GLN A 80 -16.05 9.75 22.64
C GLN A 80 -15.26 8.49 23.03
N PRO A 81 -14.75 7.68 22.12
CA PRO A 81 -13.91 6.54 22.46
C PRO A 81 -12.51 6.93 23.01
N PHE A 82 -12.13 8.21 22.97
CA PHE A 82 -10.82 8.73 23.40
C PHE A 82 -10.97 9.36 24.80
N LYS A 83 -11.07 8.51 25.84
CA LYS A 83 -11.18 8.98 27.23
C LYS A 83 -9.78 9.16 27.83
N LEU A 84 -9.30 10.42 27.86
CA LEU A 84 -8.11 10.80 28.61
C LEU A 84 -8.52 11.22 30.03
N SER A 85 -7.73 10.78 31.02
CA SER A 85 -7.95 11.12 32.45
C SER A 85 -7.82 12.63 32.71
N SER A 86 -7.01 13.34 31.91
CA SER A 86 -6.77 14.80 32.02
C SER A 86 -6.45 15.41 30.65
N GLY A 87 -7.37 15.30 29.69
CA GLY A 87 -7.12 15.84 28.33
C GLY A 87 -8.19 16.84 27.89
N THR A 88 -7.76 17.87 27.17
CA THR A 88 -8.68 18.81 26.53
C THR A 88 -9.41 18.17 25.35
N GLN A 89 -10.53 18.77 24.94
CA GLN A 89 -11.28 18.32 23.76
C GLN A 89 -10.39 18.36 22.50
N GLU A 90 -9.55 19.39 22.38
CA GLU A 90 -8.61 19.57 21.25
C GLU A 90 -7.56 18.46 21.20
N GLU A 91 -7.02 18.04 22.35
CA GLU A 91 -6.10 16.91 22.40
C GLU A 91 -6.73 15.59 21.94
N LYS A 92 -7.96 15.31 22.38
CA LYS A 92 -8.72 14.12 21.95
C LYS A 92 -8.95 14.13 20.44
N GLU A 93 -9.33 15.31 19.89
CA GLU A 93 -9.48 15.45 18.44
C GLU A 93 -8.17 15.24 17.68
N SER A 94 -7.07 15.79 18.21
CA SER A 94 -5.75 15.61 17.62
C SER A 94 -5.35 14.13 17.58
N LEU A 95 -5.50 13.42 18.70
CA LEU A 95 -5.20 11.99 18.77
C LEU A 95 -6.07 11.16 17.84
N ALA A 96 -7.37 11.43 17.79
CA ALA A 96 -8.29 10.73 16.90
C ALA A 96 -7.93 10.95 15.41
N LYS A 97 -7.59 12.18 15.02
CA LYS A 97 -7.16 12.50 13.66
C LYS A 97 -5.80 11.86 13.33
N GLN A 98 -4.84 11.85 14.27
CA GLN A 98 -3.55 11.19 14.10
C GLN A 98 -3.71 9.69 13.92
N LEU A 99 -4.53 9.02 14.75
CA LEU A 99 -4.78 7.60 14.64
C LEU A 99 -5.39 7.25 13.28
N LEU A 100 -6.43 7.98 12.84
CA LEU A 100 -7.05 7.75 11.54
C LEU A 100 -6.01 7.87 10.39
N LYS A 101 -5.19 8.93 10.41
CA LYS A 101 -4.12 9.11 9.42
C LYS A 101 -3.10 7.96 9.43
N VAL A 102 -2.75 7.44 10.60
CA VAL A 102 -1.85 6.26 10.72
C VAL A 102 -2.47 5.02 10.11
N LEU A 103 -3.75 4.77 10.40
CA LEU A 103 -4.49 3.64 9.81
C LEU A 103 -4.57 3.77 8.29
N ASP A 104 -4.92 4.95 7.79
CA ASP A 104 -4.99 5.26 6.36
C ASP A 104 -3.64 5.03 5.67
N ALA A 105 -2.57 5.57 6.22
CA ALA A 105 -1.23 5.47 5.63
C ALA A 105 -0.68 4.04 5.62
N ARG A 106 -1.05 3.24 6.61
CA ARG A 106 -0.68 1.82 6.68
C ARG A 106 -1.61 0.91 5.88
N GLY A 107 -2.67 1.46 5.27
CA GLY A 107 -3.66 0.70 4.51
C GLY A 107 -4.49 -0.24 5.40
N LEU A 108 -4.66 0.10 6.69
CA LEU A 108 -5.40 -0.70 7.66
C LEU A 108 -6.90 -0.40 7.55
N LEU A 109 -7.58 -1.20 6.75
CA LEU A 109 -9.03 -1.10 6.56
C LEU A 109 -9.76 -1.79 7.70
N VAL A 110 -10.69 -1.08 8.32
CA VAL A 110 -11.57 -1.66 9.35
C VAL A 110 -12.71 -2.42 8.69
N VAL A 111 -12.79 -3.71 8.98
CA VAL A 111 -13.91 -4.59 8.60
C VAL A 111 -14.81 -4.75 9.81
N TYR A 112 -15.95 -4.05 9.81
CA TYR A 112 -16.83 -4.02 10.99
C TYR A 112 -17.36 -5.38 11.38
N ASP A 113 -17.63 -6.26 10.42
CA ASP A 113 -18.17 -7.60 10.66
C ASP A 113 -17.18 -8.54 11.39
N GLU A 114 -15.89 -8.20 11.39
CA GLU A 114 -14.86 -8.93 12.13
C GLU A 114 -14.70 -8.43 13.57
N ILE A 115 -15.29 -7.28 13.92
CA ILE A 115 -15.20 -6.70 15.25
C ILE A 115 -16.35 -7.23 16.12
N PRO A 116 -16.07 -7.72 17.34
CA PRO A 116 -17.11 -8.22 18.21
C PRO A 116 -18.18 -7.18 18.55
N ASP A 117 -19.45 -7.51 18.27
CA ASP A 117 -20.61 -6.71 18.70
C ASP A 117 -21.23 -7.28 19.98
N VAL A 118 -20.38 -7.58 20.97
CA VAL A 118 -20.76 -8.15 22.25
C VAL A 118 -20.27 -7.25 23.38
N PRO A 119 -21.16 -6.77 24.27
CA PRO A 119 -20.77 -5.87 25.35
C PRO A 119 -19.71 -6.43 26.29
N ASN A 120 -19.77 -7.72 26.61
CA ASN A 120 -18.86 -8.40 27.52
C ASN A 120 -17.82 -9.25 26.77
N HIS A 121 -17.22 -8.70 25.72
CA HIS A 121 -16.16 -9.39 25.00
C HIS A 121 -14.93 -9.59 25.88
N ILE A 122 -14.37 -10.80 25.84
CA ILE A 122 -13.12 -11.18 26.51
C ILE A 122 -12.17 -11.66 25.42
N ASP A 123 -10.99 -11.07 25.37
CA ASP A 123 -9.94 -11.52 24.47
C ASP A 123 -9.45 -12.93 24.88
N SER A 124 -9.48 -13.86 23.93
CA SER A 124 -9.16 -15.26 24.18
C SER A 124 -7.70 -15.51 24.53
N LEU A 125 -6.80 -14.60 24.18
CA LEU A 125 -5.36 -14.74 24.42
C LEU A 125 -4.95 -14.20 25.78
N SER A 126 -5.47 -13.02 26.14
CA SER A 126 -5.12 -12.36 27.40
C SER A 126 -6.07 -12.66 28.55
N GLY A 127 -7.30 -13.11 28.26
CA GLY A 127 -8.37 -13.27 29.25
C GLY A 127 -8.92 -11.95 29.81
N LEU A 128 -8.56 -10.81 29.23
CA LEU A 128 -8.97 -9.48 29.63
C LEU A 128 -10.13 -8.95 28.77
N SER A 129 -10.89 -8.00 29.30
CA SER A 129 -11.92 -7.25 28.55
C SER A 129 -11.23 -6.21 27.65
N GLN A 130 -10.56 -6.69 26.62
CA GLN A 130 -9.84 -5.89 25.62
C GLN A 130 -10.08 -6.42 24.20
N TYR A 131 -9.90 -5.56 23.21
CA TYR A 131 -9.97 -5.91 21.80
C TYR A 131 -8.85 -5.19 21.02
N ILE A 132 -7.93 -5.97 20.45
CA ILE A 132 -6.86 -5.45 19.57
C ILE A 132 -7.46 -5.19 18.20
N LEU A 133 -7.38 -3.94 17.73
CA LEU A 133 -8.02 -3.54 16.47
C LEU A 133 -7.35 -4.18 15.24
N PHE A 134 -6.03 -4.32 15.26
CA PHE A 134 -5.23 -4.94 14.20
C PHE A 134 -4.05 -5.72 14.78
N ASP A 135 -3.86 -6.96 14.36
CA ASP A 135 -2.71 -7.78 14.77
C ASP A 135 -1.36 -7.14 14.41
N SER A 136 -1.34 -6.34 13.32
CA SER A 136 -0.16 -5.59 12.87
C SER A 136 0.13 -4.33 13.68
N LEU A 137 -0.78 -3.95 14.57
CA LEU A 137 -0.71 -2.75 15.42
C LEU A 137 -1.24 -3.05 16.82
N PRO A 138 -0.62 -4.00 17.54
CA PRO A 138 -1.11 -4.50 18.83
C PRO A 138 -1.11 -3.45 19.93
N GLU A 139 -0.38 -2.34 19.74
CA GLU A 139 -0.34 -1.20 20.67
C GLU A 139 -1.67 -0.44 20.72
N ILE A 140 -2.52 -0.58 19.68
CA ILE A 140 -3.81 0.10 19.59
C ILE A 140 -4.92 -0.92 19.85
N TYR A 141 -5.47 -0.84 21.05
CA TYR A 141 -6.54 -1.69 21.50
C TYR A 141 -7.59 -0.94 22.31
N LEU A 142 -8.80 -1.47 22.28
CA LEU A 142 -9.90 -1.02 23.11
C LEU A 142 -9.92 -1.80 24.43
N SER A 143 -10.30 -1.15 25.51
CA SER A 143 -10.54 -1.76 26.82
C SER A 143 -11.90 -1.34 27.35
N GLN A 144 -12.54 -2.21 28.13
CA GLN A 144 -13.80 -1.88 28.77
C GLN A 144 -13.55 -1.12 30.07
N THR A 145 -14.09 0.09 30.16
CA THR A 145 -13.99 0.96 31.33
C THR A 145 -15.38 1.45 31.70
N ASN A 146 -15.85 1.14 32.91
CA ASN A 146 -17.21 1.51 33.39
C ASN A 146 -18.35 1.04 32.47
N GLY A 147 -18.21 -0.11 31.83
CA GLY A 147 -19.19 -0.66 30.90
C GLY A 147 -19.15 -0.06 29.49
N GLU A 148 -18.23 0.82 29.21
CA GLU A 148 -18.01 1.42 27.88
C GLU A 148 -16.68 0.96 27.28
N TRP A 149 -16.69 0.68 25.98
CA TRP A 149 -15.51 0.33 25.21
C TRP A 149 -14.82 1.58 24.71
N VAL A 150 -13.57 1.80 25.15
CA VAL A 150 -12.78 3.00 24.83
C VAL A 150 -11.36 2.59 24.47
N PHE A 151 -10.66 3.41 23.70
CA PHE A 151 -9.23 3.20 23.48
C PHE A 151 -8.50 3.26 24.84
N SER A 152 -7.62 2.28 25.07
CA SER A 152 -6.88 2.22 26.33
C SER A 152 -5.98 3.45 26.50
N GLU A 153 -5.72 3.86 27.72
CA GLU A 153 -4.84 5.00 27.98
C GLU A 153 -3.42 4.76 27.43
N GLN A 154 -2.96 3.51 27.46
CA GLN A 154 -1.69 3.11 26.87
C GLN A 154 -1.70 3.30 25.34
N SER A 155 -2.78 2.91 24.66
CA SER A 155 -2.94 3.14 23.23
C SER A 155 -2.92 4.63 22.90
N LEU A 156 -3.62 5.44 23.68
CA LEU A 156 -3.66 6.90 23.45
C LEU A 156 -2.27 7.55 23.57
N GLN A 157 -1.44 7.08 24.51
CA GLN A 157 -0.06 7.55 24.68
C GLN A 157 0.87 7.13 23.53
N GLN A 158 0.59 6.00 22.86
CA GLN A 158 1.39 5.51 21.74
C GLN A 158 1.07 6.21 20.40
N ILE A 159 -0.14 6.76 20.24
CA ILE A 159 -0.57 7.39 18.98
C ILE A 159 0.42 8.44 18.47
N PRO A 160 0.95 9.39 19.27
CA PRO A 160 1.89 10.39 18.77
C PRO A 160 3.22 9.79 18.30
N GLN A 161 3.67 8.70 18.91
CA GLN A 161 4.90 8.01 18.48
C GLN A 161 4.68 7.26 17.17
N LEU A 162 3.55 6.55 17.04
CA LEU A 162 3.14 5.87 15.82
C LEU A 162 2.98 6.87 14.66
N TYR A 163 2.41 8.03 14.94
CA TYR A 163 2.25 9.08 13.97
C TYR A 163 3.60 9.60 13.46
N ARG A 164 4.55 9.92 14.36
CA ARG A 164 5.90 10.35 14.00
C ARG A 164 6.69 9.25 13.27
N ALA A 165 6.48 7.99 13.61
CA ALA A 165 7.11 6.87 12.92
C ALA A 165 6.52 6.63 11.51
N THR A 166 5.27 7.02 11.29
CA THR A 166 4.58 6.85 10.02
C THR A 166 4.84 8.03 9.08
N PHE A 167 4.93 9.25 9.60
CA PHE A 167 5.08 10.47 8.81
C PHE A 167 6.39 11.18 9.11
N SER A 168 7.02 11.69 8.06
CA SER A 168 8.21 12.54 8.19
C SER A 168 7.81 13.92 8.72
N SER A 169 8.45 14.37 9.79
CA SER A 169 8.25 15.71 10.35
C SER A 169 8.48 16.85 9.33
N THR A 170 9.38 16.62 8.37
CA THR A 170 9.67 17.57 7.29
C THR A 170 8.48 17.74 6.35
N LEU A 171 7.81 16.63 6.02
CA LEU A 171 6.64 16.65 5.15
C LEU A 171 5.45 17.34 5.82
N GLU A 172 5.24 17.11 7.13
CA GLU A 172 4.19 17.79 7.90
C GLU A 172 4.40 19.29 7.96
N ALA A 173 5.61 19.73 8.30
CA ALA A 173 5.94 21.14 8.30
C ALA A 173 5.72 21.80 6.92
N LEU A 174 5.91 21.06 5.85
CA LEU A 174 5.68 21.52 4.48
C LEU A 174 4.19 21.60 4.15
N ILE A 175 3.38 20.64 4.62
CA ILE A 175 1.92 20.65 4.48
C ILE A 175 1.30 21.78 5.30
N ASP A 176 1.74 21.98 6.54
CA ASP A 176 1.26 23.05 7.43
C ASP A 176 1.62 24.45 6.93
N ALA A 177 2.70 24.58 6.15
CA ALA A 177 3.08 25.83 5.50
C ALA A 177 2.25 26.15 4.25
N LEU A 178 1.40 25.23 3.77
CA LEU A 178 0.57 25.47 2.59
C LEU A 178 -0.61 26.40 2.92
N PRO A 179 -1.02 27.25 1.97
CA PRO A 179 -2.17 28.11 2.17
C PRO A 179 -3.46 27.26 2.33
N PRO A 180 -4.49 27.77 3.04
CA PRO A 180 -5.74 27.05 3.31
C PRO A 180 -6.49 26.56 2.06
N VAL A 181 -6.20 27.15 0.90
CA VAL A 181 -6.74 26.71 -0.39
C VAL A 181 -6.28 25.30 -0.77
N ALA A 182 -5.10 24.88 -0.29
CA ALA A 182 -4.54 23.56 -0.58
C ALA A 182 -5.32 22.42 0.11
N ASP A 183 -6.08 22.74 1.16
CA ASP A 183 -6.93 21.80 1.89
C ASP A 183 -8.33 21.59 1.26
N LYS A 184 -8.64 22.30 0.16
CA LYS A 184 -9.90 22.09 -0.54
C LYS A 184 -9.98 20.69 -1.14
N ASP A 185 -11.10 20.03 -0.90
CA ASP A 185 -11.38 18.73 -1.46
C ASP A 185 -11.79 18.84 -2.94
N PHE A 186 -11.12 18.09 -3.79
CA PHE A 186 -11.41 17.99 -5.21
C PHE A 186 -11.46 16.48 -5.60
N PHE A 187 -12.64 15.96 -5.94
CA PHE A 187 -12.87 14.54 -6.20
C PHE A 187 -12.42 13.59 -5.06
N GLY A 188 -12.61 14.01 -3.81
CA GLY A 188 -12.22 13.21 -2.64
C GLY A 188 -10.71 13.20 -2.32
N LEU A 189 -9.95 14.06 -3.02
CA LEU A 189 -8.53 14.32 -2.77
C LEU A 189 -8.34 15.79 -2.41
N LYS A 190 -7.43 16.07 -1.50
CA LYS A 190 -7.01 17.44 -1.24
C LYS A 190 -6.14 17.97 -2.38
N LEU A 191 -6.25 19.25 -2.70
CA LEU A 191 -5.51 19.85 -3.80
C LEU A 191 -3.99 19.64 -3.67
N TRP A 192 -3.44 19.72 -2.45
CA TRP A 192 -2.02 19.45 -2.20
C TRP A 192 -1.62 17.99 -2.50
N GLN A 193 -2.54 17.03 -2.30
CA GLN A 193 -2.30 15.61 -2.63
C GLN A 193 -2.20 15.41 -4.14
N ILE A 194 -3.03 16.11 -4.91
CA ILE A 194 -2.98 16.08 -6.38
C ILE A 194 -1.65 16.65 -6.86
N ILE A 195 -1.24 17.82 -6.34
CA ILE A 195 0.06 18.43 -6.67
C ILE A 195 1.20 17.49 -6.25
N GLY A 196 1.11 16.93 -5.04
CA GLY A 196 2.07 15.95 -4.53
C GLY A 196 2.21 14.74 -5.45
N LEU A 197 1.10 14.20 -5.96
CA LEU A 197 1.10 13.08 -6.90
C LEU A 197 1.87 13.43 -8.19
N PHE A 198 1.66 14.64 -8.75
CA PHE A 198 2.40 15.09 -9.92
C PHE A 198 3.90 15.23 -9.63
N VAL A 199 4.26 15.80 -8.49
CA VAL A 199 5.67 15.91 -8.07
C VAL A 199 6.30 14.52 -7.92
N TRP A 200 5.62 13.57 -7.26
CA TRP A 200 6.07 12.19 -7.15
C TRP A 200 6.22 11.50 -8.50
N LEU A 201 5.30 11.74 -9.42
CA LEU A 201 5.39 11.20 -10.78
C LEU A 201 6.62 11.75 -11.52
N ILE A 202 6.90 13.05 -11.39
CA ILE A 202 8.12 13.66 -12.00
C ILE A 202 9.39 13.06 -11.39
N ILE A 203 9.42 12.87 -10.07
CA ILE A 203 10.55 12.22 -9.38
C ILE A 203 10.70 10.78 -9.87
N ALA A 204 9.62 10.02 -9.95
CA ALA A 204 9.62 8.63 -10.43
C ALA A 204 10.14 8.52 -11.88
N LEU A 205 9.70 9.42 -12.76
CA LEU A 205 10.19 9.51 -14.14
C LEU A 205 11.69 9.89 -14.20
N SER A 206 12.14 10.75 -13.31
CA SER A 206 13.54 11.13 -13.20
C SER A 206 14.40 9.96 -12.72
N ILE A 207 13.95 9.23 -11.68
CA ILE A 207 14.60 8.01 -11.21
C ILE A 207 14.69 6.97 -12.33
N ARG A 208 13.59 6.76 -13.06
CA ARG A 208 13.58 5.88 -14.23
C ARG A 208 14.66 6.26 -15.24
N LYS A 209 14.73 7.53 -15.64
CA LYS A 209 15.74 8.01 -16.60
C LYS A 209 17.17 7.84 -16.10
N ILE A 210 17.40 8.17 -14.83
CA ILE A 210 18.72 7.98 -14.20
C ILE A 210 19.10 6.50 -14.21
N PHE A 211 18.18 5.62 -13.81
CA PHE A 211 18.41 4.19 -13.82
C PHE A 211 18.70 3.64 -15.22
N GLU A 212 17.88 4.01 -16.21
CA GLU A 212 18.10 3.63 -17.61
C GLU A 212 19.48 4.07 -18.10
N SER A 213 19.92 5.29 -17.78
CA SER A 213 21.24 5.80 -18.15
C SER A 213 22.38 5.06 -17.43
N LEU A 214 22.24 4.79 -16.14
CA LEU A 214 23.24 4.03 -15.37
C LEU A 214 23.35 2.59 -15.88
N LEU A 215 22.20 1.96 -16.16
CA LEU A 215 22.16 0.61 -16.71
C LEU A 215 22.88 0.52 -18.05
N LEU A 216 22.64 1.49 -18.96
CA LEU A 216 23.34 1.59 -20.24
C LEU A 216 24.85 1.71 -20.06
N GLN A 217 25.31 2.61 -19.18
CA GLN A 217 26.73 2.80 -18.94
C GLN A 217 27.39 1.55 -18.34
N TYR A 218 26.69 0.87 -17.46
CA TYR A 218 27.17 -0.35 -16.83
C TYR A 218 27.26 -1.50 -17.84
N LEU A 219 26.21 -1.71 -18.61
CA LEU A 219 26.15 -2.75 -19.64
C LEU A 219 27.15 -2.47 -20.76
N ALA A 220 27.29 -1.22 -21.22
CA ALA A 220 28.29 -0.85 -22.24
C ALA A 220 29.74 -1.07 -21.78
N LYS A 221 30.03 -0.91 -20.47
CA LYS A 221 31.35 -1.27 -19.93
C LYS A 221 31.61 -2.76 -19.95
N TRP A 222 30.56 -3.57 -19.75
CA TRP A 222 30.65 -5.03 -19.81
C TRP A 222 30.76 -5.53 -21.26
N ALA A 223 30.01 -4.93 -22.17
CA ALA A 223 30.01 -5.20 -23.60
C ALA A 223 31.41 -5.08 -24.19
N LYS A 224 32.12 -4.02 -23.83
CA LYS A 224 33.49 -3.83 -24.28
C LYS A 224 34.48 -4.92 -23.84
N LYS A 225 34.13 -5.73 -22.81
CA LYS A 225 34.93 -6.86 -22.35
C LYS A 225 34.61 -8.19 -23.05
N THR A 226 33.41 -8.29 -23.61
CA THR A 226 32.93 -9.48 -24.33
C THR A 226 32.81 -9.13 -25.82
N ARG A 227 33.56 -9.79 -26.70
CA ARG A 227 33.50 -9.61 -28.16
C ARG A 227 32.22 -10.22 -28.78
N VAL A 228 31.03 -9.92 -28.21
CA VAL A 228 29.77 -10.55 -28.61
C VAL A 228 28.81 -9.45 -29.08
N GLU A 229 28.30 -9.56 -30.28
CA GLU A 229 27.38 -8.59 -30.96
C GLU A 229 25.96 -8.50 -30.31
N TRP A 230 25.71 -9.20 -29.21
CA TRP A 230 24.40 -9.25 -28.55
C TRP A 230 24.15 -8.09 -27.59
N ASP A 231 25.17 -7.33 -27.30
CA ASP A 231 25.16 -6.32 -26.27
C ASP A 231 24.07 -5.26 -26.53
N ASP A 232 23.90 -4.86 -27.78
CA ASP A 232 22.90 -3.87 -28.16
C ASP A 232 21.46 -4.40 -28.06
N LEU A 233 21.24 -5.68 -28.36
CA LEU A 233 19.91 -6.30 -28.27
C LEU A 233 19.49 -6.47 -26.82
N ILE A 234 20.40 -6.91 -25.94
CA ILE A 234 20.16 -7.06 -24.51
C ILE A 234 19.83 -5.70 -23.88
N ILE A 235 20.66 -4.71 -24.20
CA ILE A 235 20.54 -3.36 -23.65
C ILE A 235 19.19 -2.74 -24.04
N THR A 236 18.85 -2.76 -25.33
CA THR A 236 17.61 -2.12 -25.82
C THR A 236 16.35 -2.84 -25.40
N SER A 237 16.38 -4.17 -25.29
CA SER A 237 15.19 -4.97 -24.97
C SER A 237 14.78 -4.91 -23.49
N VAL A 238 15.76 -4.83 -22.58
CA VAL A 238 15.50 -4.95 -21.14
C VAL A 238 15.48 -3.59 -20.42
N GLN A 239 16.17 -2.59 -20.98
CA GLN A 239 16.28 -1.26 -20.38
C GLN A 239 14.93 -0.61 -20.06
N LYS A 240 14.04 -0.54 -21.07
CA LYS A 240 12.72 0.12 -20.92
C LYS A 240 11.82 -0.55 -19.88
N PRO A 241 11.61 -1.89 -19.91
CA PRO A 241 10.76 -2.54 -18.93
C PRO A 241 11.39 -2.55 -17.53
N LEU A 242 12.72 -2.67 -17.37
CA LEU A 242 13.36 -2.53 -16.06
C LEU A 242 13.22 -1.11 -15.49
N GLY A 243 13.36 -0.10 -16.32
CA GLY A 243 13.13 1.29 -15.92
C GLY A 243 11.69 1.49 -15.43
N LEU A 244 10.72 0.84 -16.04
CA LEU A 244 9.31 0.88 -15.61
C LEU A 244 9.11 0.19 -14.24
N VAL A 245 9.70 -0.99 -14.04
CA VAL A 245 9.67 -1.71 -12.75
C VAL A 245 10.22 -0.85 -11.63
N ILE A 246 11.35 -0.18 -11.84
CA ILE A 246 11.96 0.72 -10.85
C ILE A 246 11.05 1.92 -10.56
N MET A 247 10.46 2.52 -11.58
CA MET A 247 9.53 3.63 -11.43
C MET A 247 8.32 3.25 -10.59
N ILE A 248 7.66 2.13 -10.92
CA ILE A 248 6.49 1.66 -10.20
C ILE A 248 6.86 1.22 -8.77
N GLY A 249 8.00 0.54 -8.61
CA GLY A 249 8.52 0.16 -7.29
C GLY A 249 8.75 1.39 -6.39
N PHE A 250 9.32 2.47 -6.94
CA PHE A 250 9.45 3.73 -6.21
C PHE A 250 8.08 4.31 -5.80
N LEU A 251 7.12 4.33 -6.73
CA LEU A 251 5.77 4.80 -6.43
C LEU A 251 5.10 3.96 -5.35
N LEU A 252 5.25 2.62 -5.38
CA LEU A 252 4.72 1.71 -4.37
C LEU A 252 5.30 1.92 -2.96
N VAL A 253 6.57 2.33 -2.86
CA VAL A 253 7.18 2.61 -1.55
C VAL A 253 6.81 3.99 -1.04
N SER A 254 6.57 4.94 -1.96
CA SER A 254 6.47 6.36 -1.59
C SER A 254 5.04 6.91 -1.53
N TYR A 255 4.01 6.21 -2.06
CA TYR A 255 2.64 6.74 -2.09
C TYR A 255 2.03 6.99 -0.71
N THR A 256 2.47 6.24 0.31
CA THR A 256 2.01 6.41 1.71
C THR A 256 2.31 7.80 2.28
N ASN A 257 3.35 8.46 1.77
CA ASN A 257 3.70 9.82 2.20
C ASN A 257 2.66 10.88 1.81
N LEU A 258 1.79 10.59 0.83
CA LEU A 258 0.75 11.50 0.36
C LEU A 258 -0.51 11.50 1.23
N GLN A 259 -0.55 10.69 2.29
CA GLN A 259 -1.65 10.66 3.28
C GLN A 259 -3.04 10.57 2.63
N PHE A 260 -3.20 9.72 1.62
CA PHE A 260 -4.50 9.49 0.99
C PHE A 260 -5.48 8.84 1.97
N SER A 261 -6.78 9.02 1.74
CA SER A 261 -7.81 8.25 2.44
C SER A 261 -7.67 6.75 2.13
N VAL A 262 -8.15 5.89 3.03
CA VAL A 262 -8.05 4.41 2.88
C VAL A 262 -8.57 3.95 1.52
N ASN A 263 -9.72 4.45 1.08
CA ASN A 263 -10.32 4.06 -0.20
C ASN A 263 -9.39 4.35 -1.38
N VAL A 264 -8.79 5.55 -1.42
CA VAL A 264 -7.84 5.94 -2.46
C VAL A 264 -6.56 5.13 -2.36
N THR A 265 -6.05 4.92 -1.15
CA THR A 265 -4.85 4.11 -0.87
C THR A 265 -5.01 2.68 -1.40
N VAL A 266 -6.13 2.02 -1.09
CA VAL A 266 -6.41 0.65 -1.54
C VAL A 266 -6.50 0.56 -3.06
N VAL A 267 -7.22 1.48 -3.71
CA VAL A 267 -7.33 1.49 -5.17
C VAL A 267 -5.97 1.76 -5.81
N LEU A 268 -5.24 2.77 -5.33
CA LEU A 268 -3.94 3.15 -5.89
C LEU A 268 -2.91 2.04 -5.73
N SER A 269 -2.82 1.41 -4.54
CA SER A 269 -1.90 0.31 -4.30
C SER A 269 -2.19 -0.87 -5.22
N LYS A 270 -3.47 -1.24 -5.39
CA LYS A 270 -3.86 -2.32 -6.31
C LYS A 270 -3.52 -2.00 -7.76
N MET A 271 -3.76 -0.78 -8.22
CA MET A 271 -3.37 -0.37 -9.58
C MET A 271 -1.85 -0.45 -9.78
N LEU A 272 -1.06 0.00 -8.80
CA LEU A 272 0.40 -0.07 -8.86
C LEU A 272 0.92 -1.51 -8.78
N GLU A 273 0.33 -2.38 -7.96
CA GLU A 273 0.66 -3.81 -7.88
C GLU A 273 0.41 -4.52 -9.22
N ILE A 274 -0.74 -4.28 -9.84
CA ILE A 274 -1.06 -4.81 -11.17
C ILE A 274 -0.06 -4.29 -12.21
N ALA A 275 0.20 -2.98 -12.21
CA ALA A 275 1.16 -2.37 -13.13
C ALA A 275 2.58 -2.93 -12.94
N LEU A 276 2.99 -3.21 -11.68
CA LEU A 276 4.26 -3.85 -11.37
C LEU A 276 4.31 -5.27 -11.94
N SER A 277 3.27 -6.06 -11.70
CA SER A 277 3.17 -7.44 -12.21
C SER A 277 3.27 -7.46 -13.73
N VAL A 278 2.50 -6.64 -14.44
CA VAL A 278 2.57 -6.51 -15.90
C VAL A 278 3.96 -6.11 -16.37
N SER A 279 4.62 -5.19 -15.66
CA SER A 279 5.97 -4.74 -16.00
C SER A 279 7.01 -5.85 -15.81
N ILE A 280 6.88 -6.68 -14.78
CA ILE A 280 7.73 -7.84 -14.54
C ILE A 280 7.53 -8.88 -15.66
N PHE A 281 6.28 -9.18 -16.03
CA PHE A 281 6.01 -10.08 -17.17
C PHE A 281 6.60 -9.53 -18.47
N TRP A 282 6.56 -8.22 -18.67
CA TRP A 282 7.22 -7.60 -19.83
C TRP A 282 8.73 -7.78 -19.81
N VAL A 283 9.38 -7.65 -18.65
CA VAL A 283 10.81 -7.98 -18.51
C VAL A 283 11.07 -9.43 -18.90
N ILE A 284 10.30 -10.38 -18.35
CA ILE A 284 10.45 -11.82 -18.64
C ILE A 284 10.24 -12.10 -20.13
N TYR A 285 9.22 -11.50 -20.73
CA TYR A 285 8.94 -11.64 -22.17
C TYR A 285 10.14 -11.22 -23.04
N ASN A 286 10.77 -10.08 -22.70
CA ASN A 286 11.95 -9.60 -23.45
C ASN A 286 13.22 -10.46 -23.16
N LEU A 287 13.33 -11.04 -21.96
CA LEU A 287 14.42 -11.97 -21.65
C LEU A 287 14.36 -13.25 -22.49
N ILE A 288 13.18 -13.67 -22.95
CA ILE A 288 13.04 -14.82 -23.86
C ILE A 288 13.73 -14.53 -25.20
N ASP A 289 13.66 -13.31 -25.70
CA ASP A 289 14.32 -12.92 -26.95
C ASP A 289 15.84 -13.02 -26.84
N ILE A 290 16.37 -12.53 -25.71
CA ILE A 290 17.79 -12.63 -25.40
C ILE A 290 18.22 -14.09 -25.29
N PHE A 291 17.41 -14.90 -24.60
CA PHE A 291 17.70 -16.33 -24.46
C PHE A 291 17.66 -17.06 -25.80
N ALA A 292 16.69 -16.75 -26.66
CA ALA A 292 16.59 -17.34 -27.98
C ALA A 292 17.79 -16.97 -28.86
N GLU A 293 18.25 -15.72 -28.83
CA GLU A 293 19.44 -15.30 -29.59
C GLU A 293 20.73 -15.95 -29.04
N TYR A 294 20.78 -16.13 -27.69
CA TYR A 294 21.87 -16.90 -27.07
C TYR A 294 21.89 -18.33 -27.56
N LEU A 295 20.77 -19.02 -27.59
CA LEU A 295 20.69 -20.36 -28.14
C LEU A 295 21.15 -20.41 -29.60
N LYS A 296 20.67 -19.50 -30.43
CA LYS A 296 21.02 -19.44 -31.84
C LYS A 296 22.54 -19.29 -32.07
N THR A 297 23.24 -18.56 -31.22
CA THR A 297 24.71 -18.39 -31.37
C THR A 297 25.46 -19.65 -30.91
N ILE A 298 24.94 -20.42 -29.98
CA ILE A 298 25.54 -21.70 -29.56
C ILE A 298 25.29 -22.76 -30.64
N THR A 299 24.08 -22.85 -31.14
CA THR A 299 23.67 -23.86 -32.13
C THR A 299 24.24 -23.57 -33.51
N GLY A 300 24.42 -22.30 -33.90
CA GLY A 300 25.06 -21.94 -35.18
C GLY A 300 26.52 -22.37 -35.33
N LYS A 301 27.13 -22.95 -34.29
CA LYS A 301 28.46 -23.59 -34.36
C LYS A 301 28.38 -25.09 -34.62
N THR A 302 27.20 -25.67 -34.69
CA THR A 302 26.94 -27.10 -34.91
C THR A 302 26.29 -27.25 -36.30
N GLU A 303 26.83 -28.10 -37.16
CA GLU A 303 26.34 -28.33 -38.55
C GLU A 303 24.95 -29.03 -38.63
N ASN A 304 24.08 -28.87 -37.66
CA ASN A 304 22.84 -29.67 -37.56
C ASN A 304 21.62 -28.77 -37.92
N THR A 305 20.97 -29.11 -39.05
CA THR A 305 19.78 -28.38 -39.57
C THR A 305 18.54 -28.41 -38.65
N LEU A 306 18.53 -29.26 -37.63
CA LEU A 306 17.46 -29.31 -36.63
C LEU A 306 17.47 -28.09 -35.71
N ASP A 307 18.62 -27.49 -35.50
CA ASP A 307 18.80 -26.35 -34.59
C ASP A 307 18.10 -25.08 -35.09
N ASP A 308 18.05 -24.87 -36.41
CA ASP A 308 17.40 -23.73 -37.04
C ASP A 308 15.88 -23.71 -36.87
N GLN A 309 15.26 -24.86 -36.62
CA GLN A 309 13.82 -24.99 -36.41
C GLN A 309 13.46 -25.03 -34.92
N LEU A 310 14.35 -25.55 -34.06
CA LEU A 310 14.14 -25.66 -32.62
C LEU A 310 14.13 -24.32 -31.91
N VAL A 311 15.06 -23.42 -32.23
CA VAL A 311 15.18 -22.12 -31.55
C VAL A 311 13.92 -21.25 -31.73
N PRO A 312 13.37 -21.08 -32.96
CA PRO A 312 12.10 -20.36 -33.14
C PRO A 312 10.92 -21.00 -32.42
N LEU A 313 10.88 -22.35 -32.36
CA LEU A 313 9.82 -23.08 -31.66
C LEU A 313 9.88 -22.82 -30.15
N ILE A 314 11.06 -22.96 -29.54
CA ILE A 314 11.29 -22.66 -28.12
C ILE A 314 10.91 -21.22 -27.80
N ARG A 315 11.34 -20.26 -28.60
CA ARG A 315 11.01 -18.84 -28.45
C ARG A 315 9.49 -18.61 -28.45
N LYS A 316 8.78 -19.20 -29.42
CA LYS A 316 7.32 -19.07 -29.53
C LYS A 316 6.61 -19.70 -28.35
N THR A 317 7.01 -20.92 -27.96
CA THR A 317 6.42 -21.65 -26.84
C THR A 317 6.62 -20.92 -25.52
N LEU A 318 7.84 -20.44 -25.23
CA LEU A 318 8.12 -19.68 -24.01
C LEU A 318 7.34 -18.36 -23.95
N ARG A 319 7.19 -17.66 -25.07
CA ARG A 319 6.38 -16.43 -25.13
C ARG A 319 4.91 -16.70 -24.84
N VAL A 320 4.34 -17.75 -25.45
CA VAL A 320 2.95 -18.14 -25.19
C VAL A 320 2.78 -18.51 -23.70
N PHE A 321 3.73 -19.26 -23.15
CA PHE A 321 3.70 -19.66 -21.74
C PHE A 321 3.72 -18.44 -20.80
N VAL A 322 4.58 -17.46 -21.04
CA VAL A 322 4.65 -16.23 -20.25
C VAL A 322 3.36 -15.43 -20.37
N VAL A 323 2.77 -15.32 -21.56
CA VAL A 323 1.50 -14.62 -21.73
C VAL A 323 0.36 -15.31 -20.98
N VAL A 324 0.29 -16.65 -21.06
CA VAL A 324 -0.75 -17.43 -20.34
C VAL A 324 -0.60 -17.35 -18.82
N LEU A 325 0.64 -17.28 -18.30
CA LEU A 325 0.86 -17.11 -16.86
C LEU A 325 0.64 -15.67 -16.37
N GLY A 326 0.73 -14.69 -17.28
CA GLY A 326 0.60 -13.27 -16.95
C GLY A 326 -0.83 -12.73 -17.02
N VAL A 327 -1.78 -13.50 -17.54
CA VAL A 327 -3.21 -13.19 -17.65
C VAL A 327 -3.98 -13.93 -16.57
#